data_87e185f1b1644b44a4901e927274b48b
#
_entry.id   87e185f1b1644b44a4901e927274b48b
#
_cell.length_a   1.000
_cell.length_b   1.000
_cell.length_c   1.000
_cell.angle_alpha   90.00
_cell.angle_beta   90.00
_cell.angle_gamma   90.00
#
_symmetry.space_group_name_H-M   'P 1'
#
loop_
_entity.id
_entity.type
_entity.pdbx_description
1 polymer ?
#
loop_
_entity_poly.entity_id
_entity_poly.type
_entity_poly.pdbx_seq_one_letter_code
_entity_poly.pdbx_strand_id
1 'polypeptide(L)'
;MSDTEITFSSGDVTLHGSVRVPVSMRGAVPGVLLLAGSGPTDRNGDSALLPGSIGTLRHLADVLERRGFASLRYDKLGSGVTGLGPYEVEDVADLGFSTFIDAASAALDFLGSRRGVNADRLYVVGHSEGALIALTLAQDNPRIRGIGLLEPLAVRLLDLLTAQIDAQLDAVVIAQKLPVQIADELRLALTGAVESLRADGTLSDNLPEPLRNAGLVPANAKALAEEDALDPRMLAAQIDGDLPVLSSASTKDIQIRIEDVDALDDALVHTRLTKLRMTHTNHVLKDIGTQQSTGADYVADLPFSEEFTTGFEAWLKSL
;
A
#
# COMPACT_ATOMS: atom_id res chain seq x y z
N MET A 1 5.03 -2.57 24.39
CA MET A 1 4.58 -3.98 24.60
C MET A 1 5.03 -4.85 23.44
N SER A 2 4.98 -6.18 23.60
CA SER A 2 5.40 -7.10 22.56
C SER A 2 4.21 -7.44 21.65
N ASP A 3 4.49 -7.56 20.37
CA ASP A 3 3.57 -8.16 19.42
C ASP A 3 3.23 -9.61 19.84
N THR A 4 2.01 -10.01 19.59
CA THR A 4 1.61 -11.41 19.66
C THR A 4 1.63 -11.97 18.26
N GLU A 5 2.53 -12.91 17.99
CA GLU A 5 2.57 -13.63 16.73
C GLU A 5 1.33 -14.49 16.55
N ILE A 6 0.77 -14.44 15.34
CA ILE A 6 -0.45 -15.17 15.00
C ILE A 6 -0.34 -15.77 13.59
N THR A 7 -1.22 -16.71 13.33
CA THR A 7 -1.51 -17.18 11.97
C THR A 7 -3.01 -17.18 11.74
N PHE A 8 -3.42 -17.00 10.50
CA PHE A 8 -4.79 -17.16 10.03
C PHE A 8 -4.77 -17.64 8.57
N SER A 9 -5.90 -18.13 8.07
CA SER A 9 -5.99 -18.66 6.71
C SER A 9 -6.77 -17.72 5.80
N SER A 10 -6.35 -17.66 4.54
CA SER A 10 -7.11 -17.14 3.41
C SER A 10 -7.06 -18.19 2.31
N GLY A 11 -8.18 -18.88 2.05
CA GLY A 11 -8.17 -20.08 1.24
C GLY A 11 -7.17 -21.12 1.79
N ASP A 12 -6.30 -21.59 0.92
CA ASP A 12 -5.26 -22.57 1.25
C ASP A 12 -3.97 -21.93 1.81
N VAL A 13 -3.89 -20.60 1.84
CA VAL A 13 -2.71 -19.87 2.33
C VAL A 13 -2.80 -19.68 3.84
N THR A 14 -1.76 -20.10 4.56
CA THR A 14 -1.54 -19.72 5.96
C THR A 14 -0.73 -18.42 6.01
N LEU A 15 -1.35 -17.36 6.47
CA LEU A 15 -0.75 -16.04 6.62
C LEU A 15 -0.18 -15.86 8.03
N HIS A 16 1.03 -15.36 8.12
CA HIS A 16 1.70 -15.03 9.38
C HIS A 16 1.55 -13.54 9.68
N GLY A 17 1.24 -13.20 10.91
CA GLY A 17 1.00 -11.81 11.30
C GLY A 17 1.33 -11.54 12.76
N SER A 18 1.15 -10.28 13.14
CA SER A 18 1.34 -9.79 14.50
C SER A 18 0.12 -8.98 14.91
N VAL A 19 -0.45 -9.33 16.06
CA VAL A 19 -1.52 -8.57 16.71
C VAL A 19 -0.95 -7.84 17.92
N ARG A 20 -1.37 -6.59 18.05
CA ARG A 20 -1.07 -5.79 19.23
C ARG A 20 -2.38 -5.28 19.84
N VAL A 21 -2.61 -5.57 21.12
CA VAL A 21 -3.80 -5.11 21.85
C VAL A 21 -3.36 -4.32 23.07
N PRO A 22 -3.80 -3.06 23.26
CA PRO A 22 -3.45 -2.25 24.43
C PRO A 22 -3.90 -2.90 25.74
N VAL A 23 -2.98 -3.08 26.69
CA VAL A 23 -3.26 -3.80 27.97
C VAL A 23 -3.95 -2.91 29.00
N SER A 24 -3.79 -1.59 28.90
CA SER A 24 -4.28 -0.62 29.89
C SER A 24 -5.77 -0.29 29.79
N MET A 25 -6.46 -0.79 28.76
CA MET A 25 -7.86 -0.46 28.50
C MET A 25 -8.80 -1.47 29.18
N ARG A 26 -9.87 -0.97 29.80
CA ARG A 26 -10.96 -1.80 30.30
C ARG A 26 -11.97 -2.04 29.16
N GLY A 27 -12.21 -3.31 28.83
CA GLY A 27 -13.15 -3.71 27.78
C GLY A 27 -12.50 -3.90 26.40
N ALA A 28 -13.32 -4.13 25.40
CA ALA A 28 -12.87 -4.28 24.01
C ALA A 28 -12.53 -2.91 23.39
N VAL A 29 -11.43 -2.86 22.65
CA VAL A 29 -10.92 -1.64 21.98
C VAL A 29 -11.19 -1.68 20.48
N PRO A 30 -11.24 -0.54 19.78
CA PRO A 30 -11.32 -0.53 18.33
C PRO A 30 -10.12 -1.23 17.71
N GLY A 31 -10.33 -1.89 16.56
CA GLY A 31 -9.30 -2.62 15.83
C GLY A 31 -8.95 -1.95 14.50
N VAL A 32 -7.67 -1.91 14.15
CA VAL A 32 -7.16 -1.40 12.88
C VAL A 32 -6.39 -2.49 12.15
N LEU A 33 -6.80 -2.80 10.94
CA LEU A 33 -6.02 -3.60 9.99
C LEU A 33 -5.04 -2.68 9.27
N LEU A 34 -3.75 -3.01 9.32
CA LEU A 34 -2.69 -2.30 8.61
C LEU A 34 -2.29 -3.09 7.36
N LEU A 35 -2.34 -2.45 6.18
CA LEU A 35 -2.04 -3.04 4.88
C LEU A 35 -0.76 -2.45 4.31
N ALA A 36 0.16 -3.33 3.90
CA ALA A 36 1.44 -2.96 3.32
C ALA A 36 1.29 -2.45 1.87
N GLY A 37 2.28 -1.67 1.42
CA GLY A 37 2.46 -1.27 0.03
C GLY A 37 2.90 -2.42 -0.90
N SER A 38 3.20 -2.10 -2.14
CA SER A 38 3.57 -3.02 -3.22
C SER A 38 4.84 -3.83 -2.94
N GLY A 39 5.07 -4.85 -3.78
CA GLY A 39 6.25 -5.71 -3.73
C GLY A 39 6.28 -6.64 -2.51
N PRO A 40 7.43 -7.32 -2.23
CA PRO A 40 7.58 -8.26 -1.14
C PRO A 40 7.76 -7.53 0.21
N THR A 41 6.75 -6.75 0.58
CA THR A 41 6.74 -5.94 1.81
C THR A 41 6.07 -6.71 2.94
N ASP A 42 6.81 -6.89 4.04
CA ASP A 42 6.38 -7.67 5.20
C ASP A 42 5.44 -6.89 6.15
N ARG A 43 5.03 -7.54 7.23
CA ARG A 43 4.15 -7.00 8.28
C ARG A 43 4.70 -5.77 9.00
N ASN A 44 6.00 -5.50 8.93
CA ASN A 44 6.62 -4.32 9.53
C ASN A 44 6.67 -3.14 8.54
N GLY A 45 6.45 -3.39 7.26
CA GLY A 45 6.66 -2.45 6.18
C GLY A 45 8.09 -2.50 5.64
N ASP A 46 8.83 -3.57 5.93
CA ASP A 46 10.18 -3.81 5.42
C ASP A 46 10.10 -4.53 4.06
N SER A 47 10.94 -4.13 3.11
CA SER A 47 10.98 -4.75 1.79
C SER A 47 12.21 -5.64 1.65
N ALA A 48 12.00 -6.89 1.18
CA ALA A 48 13.11 -7.79 0.88
C ALA A 48 14.02 -7.31 -0.26
N LEU A 49 13.59 -6.31 -1.03
CA LEU A 49 14.36 -5.72 -2.12
C LEU A 49 15.33 -4.62 -1.66
N LEU A 50 15.23 -4.17 -0.39
CA LEU A 50 16.04 -3.08 0.15
C LEU A 50 16.92 -3.58 1.31
N PRO A 51 18.18 -3.15 1.37
CA PRO A 51 19.10 -3.54 2.43
C PRO A 51 18.88 -2.72 3.71
N GLY A 52 17.94 -3.11 4.56
CA GLY A 52 17.68 -2.40 5.82
C GLY A 52 16.22 -2.46 6.24
N SER A 53 15.90 -1.77 7.33
CA SER A 53 14.55 -1.70 7.85
C SER A 53 13.90 -0.36 7.53
N ILE A 54 12.67 -0.40 7.03
CA ILE A 54 11.81 0.76 6.80
C ILE A 54 10.93 0.99 8.04
N GLY A 55 10.17 -0.03 8.44
CA GLY A 55 9.43 -0.07 9.69
C GLY A 55 8.11 0.71 9.70
N THR A 56 7.58 1.12 8.55
CA THR A 56 6.37 1.97 8.46
C THR A 56 5.18 1.38 9.21
N LEU A 57 4.80 0.14 8.94
CA LEU A 57 3.62 -0.47 9.58
C LEU A 57 3.85 -0.77 11.07
N ARG A 58 5.09 -1.06 11.44
CA ARG A 58 5.47 -1.22 12.84
C ARG A 58 5.30 0.09 13.61
N HIS A 59 5.75 1.21 13.02
CA HIS A 59 5.55 2.54 13.58
C HIS A 59 4.06 2.87 13.74
N LEU A 60 3.24 2.61 12.72
CA LEU A 60 1.79 2.81 12.80
C LEU A 60 1.17 1.99 13.95
N ALA A 61 1.59 0.73 14.14
CA ALA A 61 1.12 -0.09 15.25
C ALA A 61 1.51 0.49 16.63
N ASP A 62 2.70 1.11 16.73
CA ASP A 62 3.13 1.82 17.95
C ASP A 62 2.26 3.05 18.24
N VAL A 63 1.89 3.82 17.20
CA VAL A 63 0.98 4.96 17.34
C VAL A 63 -0.41 4.50 17.78
N LEU A 64 -0.95 3.48 17.13
CA LEU A 64 -2.27 2.91 17.43
C LEU A 64 -2.36 2.42 18.87
N GLU A 65 -1.35 1.68 19.34
CA GLU A 65 -1.29 1.20 20.72
C GLU A 65 -1.34 2.36 21.73
N ARG A 66 -0.54 3.42 21.50
CA ARG A 66 -0.55 4.61 22.36
C ARG A 66 -1.92 5.31 22.40
N ARG A 67 -2.69 5.19 21.31
CA ARG A 67 -4.03 5.77 21.18
C ARG A 67 -5.17 4.84 21.58
N GLY A 68 -4.85 3.64 22.09
CA GLY A 68 -5.85 2.69 22.61
C GLY A 68 -6.55 1.86 21.53
N PHE A 69 -5.94 1.72 20.34
CA PHE A 69 -6.41 0.87 19.26
C PHE A 69 -5.62 -0.44 19.24
N ALA A 70 -6.30 -1.55 19.03
CA ALA A 70 -5.64 -2.78 18.62
C ALA A 70 -5.23 -2.69 17.15
N SER A 71 -4.17 -3.39 16.78
CA SER A 71 -3.74 -3.48 15.39
C SER A 71 -3.43 -4.91 14.97
N LEU A 72 -3.72 -5.23 13.72
CA LEU A 72 -3.24 -6.43 13.02
C LEU A 72 -2.44 -5.98 11.81
N ARG A 73 -1.28 -6.57 11.61
CA ARG A 73 -0.48 -6.50 10.40
C ARG A 73 0.05 -7.89 10.06
N TYR A 74 0.18 -8.20 8.78
CA TYR A 74 0.55 -9.54 8.34
C TYR A 74 1.51 -9.50 7.16
N ASP A 75 2.28 -10.57 6.99
CA ASP A 75 3.10 -10.80 5.81
C ASP A 75 2.18 -11.26 4.68
N LYS A 76 2.05 -10.44 3.65
CA LYS A 76 1.28 -10.84 2.47
C LYS A 76 1.99 -11.95 1.69
N LEU A 77 1.28 -12.63 0.83
CA LEU A 77 1.87 -13.65 -0.05
C LEU A 77 3.08 -13.07 -0.80
N GLY A 78 4.17 -13.83 -0.86
CA GLY A 78 5.44 -13.38 -1.41
C GLY A 78 6.31 -12.59 -0.44
N SER A 79 5.91 -12.42 0.84
CA SER A 79 6.70 -11.63 1.81
C SER A 79 6.87 -12.32 3.17
N GLY A 80 7.87 -11.85 3.90
CA GLY A 80 8.13 -12.23 5.29
C GLY A 80 8.12 -13.74 5.54
N VAL A 81 7.47 -14.17 6.64
CA VAL A 81 7.36 -15.58 7.03
C VAL A 81 6.32 -16.34 6.21
N THR A 82 5.33 -15.64 5.65
CA THR A 82 4.33 -16.26 4.77
C THR A 82 4.96 -16.84 3.51
N GLY A 83 5.95 -16.13 2.90
CA GLY A 83 6.58 -16.58 1.66
C GLY A 83 5.55 -16.80 0.55
N LEU A 84 5.76 -17.80 -0.27
CA LEU A 84 4.80 -18.20 -1.31
C LEU A 84 3.66 -19.11 -0.79
N GLY A 85 3.63 -19.38 0.52
CA GLY A 85 2.61 -20.26 1.10
C GLY A 85 2.66 -21.68 0.52
N PRO A 86 1.55 -22.23 0.03
CA PRO A 86 1.51 -23.56 -0.59
C PRO A 86 1.93 -23.59 -2.07
N TYR A 87 2.24 -22.43 -2.67
CA TYR A 87 2.52 -22.28 -4.11
C TYR A 87 3.99 -22.45 -4.43
N GLU A 88 4.28 -23.08 -5.56
CA GLU A 88 5.60 -23.08 -6.17
C GLU A 88 5.80 -21.82 -7.02
N VAL A 89 7.03 -21.57 -7.46
CA VAL A 89 7.35 -20.36 -8.27
C VAL A 89 6.56 -20.35 -9.58
N GLU A 90 6.31 -21.53 -10.15
CA GLU A 90 5.57 -21.72 -11.40
C GLU A 90 4.09 -21.36 -11.26
N ASP A 91 3.53 -21.47 -10.05
CA ASP A 91 2.10 -21.19 -9.78
C ASP A 91 1.83 -19.68 -9.65
N VAL A 92 2.89 -18.87 -9.46
CA VAL A 92 2.74 -17.41 -9.21
C VAL A 92 2.00 -16.71 -10.36
N ALA A 93 2.19 -17.16 -11.59
CA ALA A 93 1.51 -16.59 -12.77
C ALA A 93 -0.02 -16.74 -12.73
N ASP A 94 -0.53 -17.72 -11.97
CA ASP A 94 -1.97 -17.97 -11.81
C ASP A 94 -2.59 -17.14 -10.67
N LEU A 95 -1.76 -16.47 -9.86
CA LEU A 95 -2.21 -15.63 -8.76
C LEU A 95 -2.55 -14.22 -9.25
N GLY A 96 -3.79 -13.81 -8.99
CA GLY A 96 -4.26 -12.45 -9.29
C GLY A 96 -4.13 -11.50 -8.10
N PHE A 97 -4.38 -10.22 -8.34
CA PHE A 97 -4.44 -9.21 -7.27
C PHE A 97 -5.59 -9.48 -6.27
N SER A 98 -6.65 -10.15 -6.74
CA SER A 98 -7.74 -10.65 -5.90
C SER A 98 -7.25 -11.48 -4.72
N THR A 99 -6.14 -12.23 -4.85
CA THR A 99 -5.53 -13.00 -3.75
C THR A 99 -5.13 -12.11 -2.57
N PHE A 100 -4.63 -10.89 -2.82
CA PHE A 100 -4.27 -9.93 -1.77
C PHE A 100 -5.50 -9.29 -1.13
N ILE A 101 -6.56 -9.05 -1.91
CA ILE A 101 -7.84 -8.54 -1.40
C ILE A 101 -8.50 -9.58 -0.48
N ASP A 102 -8.52 -10.85 -0.89
CA ASP A 102 -9.06 -11.97 -0.10
C ASP A 102 -8.27 -12.14 1.21
N ALA A 103 -6.94 -12.05 1.15
CA ALA A 103 -6.07 -12.10 2.32
C ALA A 103 -6.38 -10.96 3.30
N ALA A 104 -6.59 -9.74 2.80
CA ALA A 104 -6.92 -8.58 3.62
C ALA A 104 -8.34 -8.70 4.22
N SER A 105 -9.30 -9.25 3.49
CA SER A 105 -10.64 -9.57 4.01
C SER A 105 -10.58 -10.59 5.13
N ALA A 106 -9.83 -11.69 4.94
CA ALA A 106 -9.62 -12.70 5.97
C ALA A 106 -8.90 -12.13 7.21
N ALA A 107 -7.95 -11.23 7.02
CA ALA A 107 -7.26 -10.52 8.11
C ALA A 107 -8.22 -9.65 8.92
N LEU A 108 -9.14 -8.94 8.25
CA LEU A 108 -10.16 -8.12 8.91
C LEU A 108 -11.13 -8.99 9.73
N ASP A 109 -11.55 -10.13 9.20
CA ASP A 109 -12.39 -11.11 9.90
C ASP A 109 -11.68 -11.67 11.13
N PHE A 110 -10.41 -12.04 10.96
CA PHE A 110 -9.60 -12.54 12.06
C PHE A 110 -9.43 -11.47 13.17
N LEU A 111 -9.14 -10.21 12.80
CA LEU A 111 -9.02 -9.10 13.75
C LEU A 111 -10.34 -8.91 14.54
N GLY A 112 -11.48 -8.89 13.84
CA GLY A 112 -12.80 -8.73 14.48
C GLY A 112 -13.18 -9.87 15.42
N SER A 113 -12.63 -11.07 15.21
CA SER A 113 -12.84 -12.25 16.08
C SER A 113 -11.96 -12.27 17.34
N ARG A 114 -10.96 -11.37 17.44
CA ARG A 114 -9.97 -11.39 18.50
C ARG A 114 -10.54 -10.92 19.84
N ARG A 115 -10.25 -11.68 20.88
CA ARG A 115 -10.59 -11.26 22.26
C ARG A 115 -9.93 -9.91 22.58
N GLY A 116 -10.74 -8.97 23.05
CA GLY A 116 -10.28 -7.61 23.38
C GLY A 116 -10.41 -6.61 22.23
N VAL A 117 -10.83 -7.04 21.05
CA VAL A 117 -11.17 -6.16 19.92
C VAL A 117 -12.69 -6.00 19.81
N ASN A 118 -13.14 -4.77 19.59
CA ASN A 118 -14.55 -4.47 19.33
C ASN A 118 -14.86 -4.65 17.82
N ALA A 119 -15.59 -5.71 17.50
CA ALA A 119 -15.95 -6.05 16.13
C ALA A 119 -16.84 -5.00 15.42
N ASP A 120 -17.53 -4.12 16.19
CA ASP A 120 -18.34 -3.03 15.62
C ASP A 120 -17.53 -1.76 15.35
N ARG A 121 -16.24 -1.76 15.68
CA ARG A 121 -15.30 -0.63 15.51
C ARG A 121 -14.02 -1.09 14.84
N LEU A 122 -14.14 -1.54 13.59
CA LEU A 122 -13.01 -1.96 12.76
C LEU A 122 -12.68 -0.88 11.73
N TYR A 123 -11.40 -0.64 11.55
CA TYR A 123 -10.84 0.34 10.63
C TYR A 123 -9.79 -0.34 9.76
N VAL A 124 -9.56 0.19 8.57
CA VAL A 124 -8.51 -0.29 7.66
C VAL A 124 -7.61 0.88 7.29
N VAL A 125 -6.31 0.72 7.46
CA VAL A 125 -5.31 1.73 7.10
C VAL A 125 -4.32 1.08 6.14
N GLY A 126 -4.27 1.59 4.92
CA GLY A 126 -3.39 1.09 3.87
C GLY A 126 -2.33 2.13 3.48
N HIS A 127 -1.11 1.66 3.26
CA HIS A 127 -0.01 2.45 2.76
C HIS A 127 0.24 2.10 1.28
N SER A 128 0.35 3.12 0.43
CA SER A 128 0.64 2.96 -1.01
C SER A 128 -0.40 2.03 -1.70
N GLU A 129 -0.01 0.90 -2.30
CA GLU A 129 -0.90 -0.16 -2.83
C GLU A 129 -1.93 -0.63 -1.78
N GLY A 130 -1.53 -0.72 -0.51
CA GLY A 130 -2.44 -1.09 0.58
C GLY A 130 -3.63 -0.14 0.72
N ALA A 131 -3.52 1.11 0.28
CA ALA A 131 -4.62 2.06 0.26
C ALA A 131 -5.68 1.69 -0.81
N LEU A 132 -5.26 1.16 -1.97
CA LEU A 132 -6.17 0.61 -2.98
C LEU A 132 -6.96 -0.58 -2.42
N ILE A 133 -6.28 -1.49 -1.69
CA ILE A 133 -6.95 -2.61 -1.02
C ILE A 133 -7.93 -2.07 0.04
N ALA A 134 -7.56 -1.04 0.82
CA ALA A 134 -8.46 -0.44 1.80
C ALA A 134 -9.72 0.16 1.16
N LEU A 135 -9.58 0.87 0.03
CA LEU A 135 -10.71 1.37 -0.77
C LEU A 135 -11.59 0.23 -1.28
N THR A 136 -10.98 -0.85 -1.77
CA THR A 136 -11.72 -2.01 -2.28
C THR A 136 -12.48 -2.73 -1.17
N LEU A 137 -11.86 -2.95 0.00
CA LEU A 137 -12.52 -3.58 1.14
C LEU A 137 -13.67 -2.74 1.71
N ALA A 138 -13.61 -1.42 1.58
CA ALA A 138 -14.63 -0.53 2.09
C ALA A 138 -15.88 -0.47 1.20
N GLN A 139 -15.82 -1.03 -0.02
CA GLN A 139 -16.99 -1.15 -0.87
C GLN A 139 -18.02 -2.08 -0.20
N ASP A 140 -19.22 -1.58 0.03
CA ASP A 140 -20.34 -2.36 0.58
C ASP A 140 -20.05 -3.17 1.85
N ASN A 141 -19.01 -2.79 2.65
CA ASN A 141 -18.64 -3.47 3.88
C ASN A 141 -18.98 -2.63 5.14
N PRO A 142 -20.16 -2.79 5.71
CA PRO A 142 -20.63 -1.98 6.84
C PRO A 142 -19.85 -2.21 8.15
N ARG A 143 -18.99 -3.22 8.23
CA ARG A 143 -18.13 -3.46 9.39
C ARG A 143 -16.93 -2.50 9.43
N ILE A 144 -16.53 -1.93 8.28
CA ILE A 144 -15.47 -0.94 8.20
C ILE A 144 -16.05 0.41 8.59
N ARG A 145 -15.53 0.96 9.69
CA ARG A 145 -16.01 2.21 10.30
C ARG A 145 -15.15 3.41 9.97
N GLY A 146 -14.16 3.26 9.12
CA GLY A 146 -13.29 4.30 8.58
C GLY A 146 -12.06 3.71 7.93
N ILE A 147 -11.45 4.47 7.01
CA ILE A 147 -10.24 4.07 6.28
C ILE A 147 -9.18 5.16 6.34
N GLY A 148 -7.91 4.73 6.36
CA GLY A 148 -6.74 5.61 6.19
C GLY A 148 -6.02 5.26 4.90
N LEU A 149 -5.83 6.24 4.04
CA LEU A 149 -5.13 6.16 2.76
C LEU A 149 -3.82 6.94 2.90
N LEU A 150 -2.73 6.21 3.12
CA LEU A 150 -1.43 6.80 3.42
C LEU A 150 -0.53 6.75 2.19
N GLU A 151 -0.15 7.93 1.66
CA GLU A 151 0.62 8.04 0.39
C GLU A 151 0.04 7.10 -0.68
N PRO A 152 -1.29 7.19 -0.96
CA PRO A 152 -2.04 6.17 -1.66
C PRO A 152 -1.69 6.05 -3.13
N LEU A 153 -1.77 4.83 -3.67
CA LEU A 153 -1.93 4.64 -5.11
C LEU A 153 -3.22 5.38 -5.55
N ALA A 154 -3.07 6.55 -6.17
CA ALA A 154 -4.16 7.49 -6.44
C ALA A 154 -4.64 7.52 -7.90
N VAL A 155 -3.96 6.76 -8.77
CA VAL A 155 -4.29 6.53 -10.18
C VAL A 155 -4.22 5.04 -10.48
N ARG A 156 -4.70 4.61 -11.64
CA ARG A 156 -4.54 3.22 -12.06
C ARG A 156 -3.07 2.81 -12.07
N LEU A 157 -2.79 1.57 -11.67
CA LEU A 157 -1.41 1.09 -11.50
C LEU A 157 -0.53 1.30 -12.74
N LEU A 158 -1.01 0.93 -13.92
CA LEU A 158 -0.21 1.03 -15.15
C LEU A 158 0.03 2.47 -15.58
N ASP A 159 -0.84 3.42 -15.21
CA ASP A 159 -0.61 4.85 -15.43
C ASP A 159 0.50 5.36 -14.50
N LEU A 160 0.50 4.92 -13.23
CA LEU A 160 1.58 5.24 -12.28
C LEU A 160 2.92 4.66 -12.75
N LEU A 161 2.97 3.37 -13.11
CA LEU A 161 4.19 2.72 -13.58
C LEU A 161 4.73 3.39 -14.85
N THR A 162 3.86 3.76 -15.79
CA THR A 162 4.23 4.50 -16.99
C THR A 162 4.90 5.82 -16.64
N ALA A 163 4.27 6.62 -15.76
CA ALA A 163 4.80 7.91 -15.34
C ALA A 163 6.15 7.77 -14.60
N GLN A 164 6.30 6.76 -13.75
CA GLN A 164 7.56 6.50 -13.01
C GLN A 164 8.68 6.06 -13.95
N ILE A 165 8.41 5.16 -14.91
CA ILE A 165 9.40 4.69 -15.89
C ILE A 165 9.80 5.83 -16.82
N ASP A 166 8.85 6.63 -17.29
CA ASP A 166 9.13 7.80 -18.14
C ASP A 166 10.02 8.82 -17.42
N ALA A 167 9.73 9.12 -16.16
CA ALA A 167 10.56 10.03 -15.37
C ALA A 167 11.99 9.48 -15.16
N GLN A 168 12.14 8.17 -14.96
CA GLN A 168 13.45 7.52 -14.85
C GLN A 168 14.22 7.57 -16.18
N LEU A 169 13.54 7.31 -17.31
CA LEU A 169 14.14 7.41 -18.64
C LEU A 169 14.61 8.84 -18.94
N ASP A 170 13.78 9.84 -18.62
CA ASP A 170 14.16 11.25 -18.76
C ASP A 170 15.40 11.59 -17.93
N ALA A 171 15.46 11.16 -16.69
CA ALA A 171 16.59 11.41 -15.80
C ALA A 171 17.90 10.81 -16.34
N VAL A 172 17.88 9.57 -16.87
CA VAL A 172 19.09 8.93 -17.42
C VAL A 172 19.49 9.49 -18.77
N VAL A 173 18.53 9.98 -19.58
CA VAL A 173 18.81 10.70 -20.84
C VAL A 173 19.45 12.06 -20.55
N ILE A 174 18.88 12.84 -19.62
CA ILE A 174 19.44 14.14 -19.19
C ILE A 174 20.86 13.97 -18.63
N ALA A 175 21.08 12.91 -17.87
CA ALA A 175 22.42 12.55 -17.35
C ALA A 175 23.37 12.02 -18.44
N GLN A 176 22.97 11.92 -19.69
CA GLN A 176 23.72 11.38 -20.83
C GLN A 176 24.20 9.92 -20.63
N LYS A 177 23.46 9.16 -19.82
CA LYS A 177 23.73 7.73 -19.54
C LYS A 177 22.98 6.79 -20.49
N LEU A 178 21.95 7.31 -21.20
CA LEU A 178 21.15 6.56 -22.17
C LEU A 178 20.91 7.42 -23.41
N PRO A 179 21.13 6.90 -24.66
CA PRO A 179 20.73 7.59 -25.88
C PRO A 179 19.22 7.79 -25.94
N VAL A 180 18.77 8.95 -26.46
CA VAL A 180 17.34 9.27 -26.63
C VAL A 180 16.61 8.18 -27.43
N GLN A 181 17.21 7.68 -28.51
CA GLN A 181 16.62 6.63 -29.34
C GLN A 181 16.29 5.35 -28.56
N ILE A 182 17.18 4.94 -27.64
CA ILE A 182 16.94 3.77 -26.78
C ILE A 182 15.82 4.05 -25.77
N ALA A 183 15.76 5.26 -25.21
CA ALA A 183 14.66 5.65 -24.33
C ALA A 183 13.31 5.63 -25.07
N ASP A 184 13.27 6.10 -26.32
CA ASP A 184 12.04 6.09 -27.13
C ASP A 184 11.61 4.65 -27.50
N GLU A 185 12.56 3.76 -27.78
CA GLU A 185 12.28 2.32 -27.97
C GLU A 185 11.69 1.68 -26.72
N LEU A 186 12.21 2.01 -25.52
CA LEU A 186 11.68 1.53 -24.24
C LEU A 186 10.27 2.06 -23.97
N ARG A 187 10.00 3.33 -24.27
CA ARG A 187 8.64 3.91 -24.15
C ARG A 187 7.64 3.22 -25.07
N LEU A 188 8.04 2.94 -26.31
CA LEU A 188 7.19 2.22 -27.25
C LEU A 188 6.89 0.80 -26.77
N ALA A 189 7.90 0.09 -26.27
CA ALA A 189 7.72 -1.24 -25.68
C ALA A 189 6.82 -1.21 -24.42
N LEU A 190 6.98 -0.18 -23.58
CA LEU A 190 6.12 0.03 -22.41
C LEU A 190 4.66 0.27 -22.82
N THR A 191 4.42 1.14 -23.80
CA THR A 191 3.08 1.40 -24.33
C THR A 191 2.42 0.10 -24.80
N GLY A 192 3.13 -0.70 -25.60
CA GLY A 192 2.61 -1.99 -26.07
C GLY A 192 2.33 -2.99 -24.92
N ALA A 193 3.17 -3.00 -23.88
CA ALA A 193 2.96 -3.84 -22.72
C ALA A 193 1.71 -3.43 -21.93
N VAL A 194 1.50 -2.12 -21.72
CA VAL A 194 0.30 -1.58 -21.06
C VAL A 194 -0.97 -1.89 -21.86
N GLU A 195 -0.93 -1.70 -23.18
CA GLU A 195 -2.05 -2.04 -24.05
C GLU A 195 -2.39 -3.53 -24.00
N SER A 196 -1.39 -4.43 -24.01
CA SER A 196 -1.59 -5.88 -23.90
C SER A 196 -2.19 -6.28 -22.55
N LEU A 197 -1.65 -5.74 -21.45
CA LEU A 197 -2.21 -5.99 -20.11
C LEU A 197 -3.66 -5.56 -20.01
N ARG A 198 -4.03 -4.39 -20.56
CA ARG A 198 -5.40 -3.87 -20.53
C ARG A 198 -6.35 -4.61 -21.46
N ALA A 199 -5.86 -5.18 -22.56
CA ALA A 199 -6.67 -5.88 -23.55
C ALA A 199 -6.96 -7.33 -23.18
N ASP A 200 -5.95 -8.06 -22.74
CA ASP A 200 -6.04 -9.51 -22.52
C ASP A 200 -5.28 -10.03 -21.28
N GLY A 201 -4.69 -9.15 -20.49
CA GLY A 201 -3.98 -9.50 -19.27
C GLY A 201 -2.67 -10.25 -19.51
N THR A 202 -2.02 -10.07 -20.67
CA THR A 202 -0.80 -10.79 -21.02
C THR A 202 0.42 -9.88 -21.14
N LEU A 203 1.61 -10.46 -20.98
CA LEU A 203 2.90 -9.84 -21.24
C LEU A 203 3.79 -10.75 -22.07
N SER A 204 4.59 -10.16 -22.96
CA SER A 204 5.57 -10.88 -23.76
C SER A 204 6.81 -11.26 -22.93
N ASP A 205 7.35 -12.47 -23.12
CA ASP A 205 8.65 -12.89 -22.58
C ASP A 205 9.83 -12.05 -23.10
N ASN A 206 9.65 -11.40 -24.26
CA ASN A 206 10.69 -10.67 -24.98
C ASN A 206 10.69 -9.16 -24.68
N LEU A 207 10.04 -8.72 -23.60
CA LEU A 207 10.15 -7.32 -23.20
C LEU A 207 11.60 -6.93 -22.89
N PRO A 208 12.03 -5.70 -23.19
CA PRO A 208 13.35 -5.20 -22.81
C PRO A 208 13.68 -5.41 -21.34
N GLU A 209 14.93 -5.73 -21.02
CA GLU A 209 15.39 -6.02 -19.66
C GLU A 209 15.00 -4.93 -18.63
N PRO A 210 15.14 -3.61 -18.92
CA PRO A 210 14.73 -2.58 -17.98
C PRO A 210 13.26 -2.66 -17.58
N LEU A 211 12.36 -3.00 -18.51
CA LEU A 211 10.93 -3.17 -18.24
C LEU A 211 10.65 -4.44 -17.44
N ARG A 212 11.36 -5.54 -17.73
CA ARG A 212 11.26 -6.77 -16.94
C ARG A 212 11.75 -6.55 -15.49
N ASN A 213 12.83 -5.79 -15.32
CA ASN A 213 13.35 -5.41 -14.01
C ASN A 213 12.38 -4.49 -13.23
N ALA A 214 11.52 -3.75 -13.94
CA ALA A 214 10.42 -2.99 -13.34
C ALA A 214 9.18 -3.86 -13.00
N GLY A 215 9.26 -5.20 -13.14
CA GLY A 215 8.20 -6.14 -12.79
C GLY A 215 7.25 -6.48 -13.94
N LEU A 216 7.47 -5.95 -15.16
CA LEU A 216 6.66 -6.28 -16.34
C LEU A 216 7.11 -7.63 -16.92
N VAL A 217 6.76 -8.70 -16.24
CA VAL A 217 7.07 -10.09 -16.61
C VAL A 217 5.79 -10.92 -16.68
N PRO A 218 5.74 -11.98 -17.51
CA PRO A 218 4.53 -12.81 -17.65
C PRO A 218 3.99 -13.35 -16.33
N ALA A 219 4.86 -13.70 -15.38
CA ALA A 219 4.46 -14.18 -14.06
C ALA A 219 3.63 -13.16 -13.25
N ASN A 220 3.76 -11.86 -13.53
CA ASN A 220 3.01 -10.80 -12.85
C ASN A 220 1.80 -10.31 -13.67
N ALA A 221 1.62 -10.78 -14.91
CA ALA A 221 0.68 -10.20 -15.85
C ALA A 221 -0.76 -10.18 -15.31
N LYS A 222 -1.22 -11.30 -14.75
CA LYS A 222 -2.57 -11.40 -14.19
C LYS A 222 -2.77 -10.43 -13.01
N ALA A 223 -1.83 -10.40 -12.06
CA ALA A 223 -1.93 -9.53 -10.91
C ALA A 223 -1.91 -8.04 -11.32
N LEU A 224 -1.01 -7.65 -12.24
CA LEU A 224 -0.93 -6.29 -12.77
C LEU A 224 -2.21 -5.86 -13.50
N ALA A 225 -2.79 -6.75 -14.31
CA ALA A 225 -4.04 -6.46 -15.03
C ALA A 225 -5.24 -6.32 -14.08
N GLU A 226 -5.36 -7.23 -13.09
CA GLU A 226 -6.43 -7.16 -12.08
C GLU A 226 -6.30 -5.89 -11.22
N GLU A 227 -5.08 -5.53 -10.79
CA GLU A 227 -4.84 -4.32 -10.01
C GLU A 227 -5.13 -3.06 -10.83
N ASP A 228 -4.65 -2.98 -12.09
CA ASP A 228 -4.91 -1.85 -12.97
C ASP A 228 -6.42 -1.69 -13.30
N ALA A 229 -7.20 -2.75 -13.27
CA ALA A 229 -8.65 -2.67 -13.46
C ALA A 229 -9.37 -1.94 -12.31
N LEU A 230 -8.75 -1.85 -11.14
CA LEU A 230 -9.25 -1.10 -10.00
C LEU A 230 -8.84 0.37 -10.13
N ASP A 231 -9.76 1.23 -10.53
CA ASP A 231 -9.54 2.68 -10.56
C ASP A 231 -9.79 3.26 -9.16
N PRO A 232 -8.74 3.79 -8.45
CA PRO A 232 -8.88 4.32 -7.10
C PRO A 232 -9.90 5.44 -6.99
N ARG A 233 -10.02 6.30 -8.01
CA ARG A 233 -10.97 7.43 -8.02
C ARG A 233 -12.41 6.96 -8.19
N MET A 234 -12.62 5.92 -9.00
CA MET A 234 -13.94 5.31 -9.16
C MET A 234 -14.38 4.60 -7.88
N LEU A 235 -13.47 3.88 -7.21
CA LEU A 235 -13.73 3.27 -5.91
C LEU A 235 -14.02 4.34 -4.85
N ALA A 236 -13.21 5.40 -4.80
CA ALA A 236 -13.40 6.52 -3.88
C ALA A 236 -14.78 7.18 -4.02
N ALA A 237 -15.26 7.38 -5.25
CA ALA A 237 -16.56 7.97 -5.52
C ALA A 237 -17.76 7.11 -5.04
N GLN A 238 -17.55 5.84 -4.75
CA GLN A 238 -18.57 4.89 -4.29
C GLN A 238 -18.53 4.64 -2.78
N ILE A 239 -17.57 5.22 -2.05
CA ILE A 239 -17.48 5.10 -0.59
C ILE A 239 -18.71 5.75 0.08
N ASP A 240 -19.20 5.15 1.18
CA ASP A 240 -20.28 5.72 1.98
C ASP A 240 -19.93 7.15 2.45
N GLY A 241 -20.85 8.09 2.24
CA GLY A 241 -20.65 9.49 2.58
C GLY A 241 -20.42 9.79 4.06
N ASP A 242 -20.87 8.94 4.95
CA ASP A 242 -20.65 9.08 6.40
C ASP A 242 -19.33 8.45 6.88
N LEU A 243 -18.58 7.76 5.99
CA LEU A 243 -17.35 7.09 6.38
C LEU A 243 -16.22 8.09 6.70
N PRO A 244 -15.57 8.01 7.88
CA PRO A 244 -14.35 8.75 8.17
C PRO A 244 -13.21 8.27 7.27
N VAL A 245 -12.63 9.19 6.50
CA VAL A 245 -11.48 8.91 5.62
C VAL A 245 -10.32 9.84 5.99
N LEU A 246 -9.13 9.28 6.19
CA LEU A 246 -7.88 10.01 6.21
C LEU A 246 -7.19 9.83 4.86
N SER A 247 -6.77 10.92 4.23
CA SER A 247 -5.90 10.90 3.04
C SER A 247 -4.63 11.68 3.34
N SER A 248 -3.47 11.05 3.26
CA SER A 248 -2.18 11.72 3.42
C SER A 248 -1.40 11.79 2.11
N ALA A 249 -0.68 12.89 1.91
CA ALA A 249 0.25 13.07 0.82
C ALA A 249 1.39 14.01 1.20
N SER A 250 2.56 13.83 0.61
CA SER A 250 3.73 14.66 0.84
C SER A 250 4.32 15.23 -0.44
N THR A 251 4.80 16.47 -0.36
CA THR A 251 5.57 17.10 -1.46
C THR A 251 6.96 16.48 -1.65
N LYS A 252 7.39 15.58 -0.74
CA LYS A 252 8.67 14.87 -0.79
C LYS A 252 8.54 13.43 -1.25
N ASP A 253 7.31 12.97 -1.50
CA ASP A 253 7.08 11.67 -2.09
C ASP A 253 7.56 11.63 -3.54
N ILE A 254 8.43 10.65 -3.86
CA ILE A 254 8.96 10.46 -5.23
C ILE A 254 8.24 9.33 -5.97
N GLN A 255 7.32 8.64 -5.30
CA GLN A 255 6.55 7.56 -5.92
C GLN A 255 5.15 8.02 -6.32
N ILE A 256 4.51 8.82 -5.48
CA ILE A 256 3.14 9.29 -5.66
C ILE A 256 3.16 10.81 -5.77
N ARG A 257 2.54 11.35 -6.82
CA ARG A 257 2.44 12.80 -6.98
C ARG A 257 1.28 13.33 -6.13
N ILE A 258 1.52 14.45 -5.47
CA ILE A 258 0.51 15.07 -4.61
C ILE A 258 -0.74 15.49 -5.40
N GLU A 259 -0.59 15.87 -6.67
CA GLU A 259 -1.69 16.25 -7.55
C GLU A 259 -2.62 15.07 -7.86
N ASP A 260 -2.08 13.85 -7.93
CA ASP A 260 -2.88 12.64 -8.12
C ASP A 260 -3.69 12.31 -6.86
N VAL A 261 -3.10 12.53 -5.67
CA VAL A 261 -3.81 12.37 -4.39
C VAL A 261 -4.88 13.46 -4.22
N ASP A 262 -4.61 14.70 -4.64
CA ASP A 262 -5.61 15.76 -4.62
C ASP A 262 -6.82 15.43 -5.50
N ALA A 263 -6.58 14.82 -6.67
CA ALA A 263 -7.65 14.36 -7.55
C ALA A 263 -8.42 13.12 -7.00
N LEU A 264 -7.75 12.25 -6.23
CA LEU A 264 -8.41 11.18 -5.48
C LEU A 264 -9.29 11.76 -4.37
N ASP A 265 -8.78 12.77 -3.65
CA ASP A 265 -9.53 13.47 -2.60
C ASP A 265 -10.78 14.18 -3.12
N ASP A 266 -10.74 14.69 -4.35
CA ASP A 266 -11.92 15.29 -4.98
C ASP A 266 -13.05 14.26 -5.18
N ALA A 267 -12.70 12.98 -5.40
CA ALA A 267 -13.67 11.90 -5.44
C ALA A 267 -14.20 11.50 -4.04
N LEU A 268 -13.52 11.90 -2.96
CA LEU A 268 -13.85 11.59 -1.56
C LEU A 268 -14.54 12.76 -0.83
N VAL A 269 -14.78 13.91 -1.47
CA VAL A 269 -15.33 15.12 -0.81
C VAL A 269 -16.70 14.91 -0.16
N HIS A 270 -17.43 13.89 -0.59
CA HIS A 270 -18.74 13.53 -0.05
C HIS A 270 -18.63 12.73 1.26
N THR A 271 -17.44 12.27 1.63
CA THR A 271 -17.16 11.51 2.87
C THR A 271 -16.76 12.46 4.02
N ARG A 272 -16.54 11.90 5.21
CA ARG A 272 -15.91 12.64 6.32
C ARG A 272 -14.39 12.68 6.13
N LEU A 273 -13.95 13.35 5.05
CA LEU A 273 -12.56 13.40 4.63
C LEU A 273 -11.71 14.29 5.53
N THR A 274 -10.59 13.77 5.99
CA THR A 274 -9.49 14.50 6.63
C THR A 274 -8.28 14.45 5.68
N LYS A 275 -7.84 15.61 5.20
CA LYS A 275 -6.64 15.74 4.36
C LYS A 275 -5.43 16.07 5.22
N LEU A 276 -4.38 15.26 5.11
CA LEU A 276 -3.08 15.52 5.73
C LEU A 276 -2.05 15.76 4.62
N ARG A 277 -1.51 16.99 4.58
CA ARG A 277 -0.50 17.39 3.61
C ARG A 277 0.80 17.70 4.33
N MET A 278 1.87 17.05 3.88
CA MET A 278 3.17 17.07 4.54
C MET A 278 4.24 17.68 3.62
N THR A 279 5.25 18.29 4.22
CA THR A 279 6.30 19.01 3.48
C THR A 279 7.71 18.49 3.74
N HIS A 280 7.88 17.63 4.74
CA HIS A 280 9.17 17.07 5.15
C HIS A 280 9.19 15.54 5.17
N THR A 281 8.09 14.89 4.76
CA THR A 281 7.87 13.45 4.89
C THR A 281 8.10 12.75 3.56
N ASN A 282 8.89 11.66 3.55
CA ASN A 282 9.05 10.83 2.36
C ASN A 282 7.92 9.78 2.24
N HIS A 283 7.92 9.00 1.13
CA HIS A 283 6.90 7.98 0.85
C HIS A 283 6.67 6.99 2.01
N VAL A 284 7.72 6.64 2.75
CA VAL A 284 7.64 5.67 3.86
C VAL A 284 7.43 6.32 5.23
N LEU A 285 6.95 7.56 5.24
CA LEU A 285 6.57 8.36 6.40
C LEU A 285 7.73 8.76 7.33
N LYS A 286 8.98 8.76 6.83
CA LYS A 286 10.14 9.29 7.56
C LYS A 286 10.32 10.79 7.30
N ASP A 287 10.81 11.51 8.30
CA ASP A 287 11.17 12.91 8.19
C ASP A 287 12.53 13.07 7.51
N ILE A 288 12.56 13.73 6.37
CA ILE A 288 13.77 14.06 5.61
C ILE A 288 14.07 15.57 5.60
N GLY A 289 13.30 16.35 6.35
CA GLY A 289 13.45 17.80 6.44
C GLY A 289 13.32 18.47 5.07
N THR A 290 14.27 19.37 4.79
CA THR A 290 14.30 20.09 3.50
C THR A 290 14.94 19.31 2.35
N GLN A 291 15.48 18.12 2.60
CA GLN A 291 16.14 17.32 1.58
C GLN A 291 15.13 16.79 0.53
N GLN A 292 15.64 16.40 -0.64
CA GLN A 292 14.84 15.65 -1.60
C GLN A 292 15.00 14.16 -1.34
N SER A 293 13.91 13.42 -1.43
CA SER A 293 13.97 11.95 -1.36
C SER A 293 14.72 11.40 -2.58
N THR A 294 15.45 10.33 -2.36
CA THR A 294 16.18 9.58 -3.41
C THR A 294 15.86 8.08 -3.38
N GLY A 295 14.98 7.67 -2.44
CA GLY A 295 14.72 6.26 -2.14
C GLY A 295 15.76 5.64 -1.19
N ALA A 296 17.02 6.10 -1.17
CA ALA A 296 18.02 5.64 -0.20
C ALA A 296 17.66 6.04 1.24
N ASP A 297 16.92 7.13 1.40
CA ASP A 297 16.39 7.64 2.66
C ASP A 297 15.33 6.71 3.29
N TYR A 298 14.75 5.79 2.53
CA TYR A 298 13.76 4.85 3.06
C TYR A 298 14.33 3.91 4.12
N VAL A 299 15.55 3.45 3.93
CA VAL A 299 16.25 2.54 4.87
C VAL A 299 17.24 3.27 5.79
N ALA A 300 17.38 4.58 5.63
CA ALA A 300 18.22 5.39 6.50
C ALA A 300 17.63 5.43 7.92
N ASP A 301 18.50 5.57 8.93
CA ASP A 301 18.11 5.75 10.33
C ASP A 301 17.62 7.19 10.56
N LEU A 302 16.39 7.43 10.10
CA LEU A 302 15.69 8.70 10.20
C LEU A 302 14.43 8.53 11.08
N PRO A 303 14.04 9.57 11.81
CA PRO A 303 12.81 9.53 12.60
C PRO A 303 11.59 9.46 11.69
N PHE A 304 10.51 8.87 12.18
CA PHE A 304 9.20 9.01 11.53
C PHE A 304 8.69 10.45 11.68
N SER A 305 7.98 10.92 10.68
CA SER A 305 7.48 12.29 10.59
C SER A 305 6.54 12.65 11.72
N GLU A 306 6.84 13.75 12.42
CA GLU A 306 5.95 14.34 13.43
C GLU A 306 4.73 15.00 12.78
N GLU A 307 4.86 15.56 11.56
CA GLU A 307 3.73 16.10 10.80
C GLU A 307 2.69 14.99 10.57
N PHE A 308 3.15 13.83 10.08
CA PHE A 308 2.30 12.66 9.88
C PHE A 308 1.72 12.14 11.20
N THR A 309 2.57 11.86 12.17
CA THR A 309 2.17 11.23 13.44
C THR A 309 1.11 12.07 14.16
N THR A 310 1.29 13.39 14.22
CA THR A 310 0.33 14.32 14.85
C THR A 310 -1.00 14.34 14.11
N GLY A 311 -0.99 14.39 12.79
CA GLY A 311 -2.20 14.38 11.96
C GLY A 311 -2.95 13.06 12.06
N PHE A 312 -2.24 11.94 12.01
CA PHE A 312 -2.81 10.60 12.17
C PHE A 312 -3.47 10.43 13.56
N GLU A 313 -2.77 10.85 14.63
CA GLU A 313 -3.32 10.82 15.98
C GLU A 313 -4.55 11.73 16.17
N ALA A 314 -4.60 12.87 15.47
CA ALA A 314 -5.77 13.75 15.47
C ALA A 314 -6.97 13.08 14.80
N TRP A 315 -6.75 12.42 13.66
CA TRP A 315 -7.79 11.64 12.99
C TRP A 315 -8.30 10.48 13.87
N LEU A 316 -7.40 9.71 14.48
CA LEU A 316 -7.78 8.62 15.41
C LEU A 316 -8.65 9.10 16.57
N LYS A 317 -8.46 10.33 17.06
CA LYS A 317 -9.30 10.92 18.11
C LYS A 317 -10.70 11.28 17.63
N SER A 318 -10.88 11.46 16.33
CA SER A 318 -12.18 11.81 15.74
C SER A 318 -13.07 10.60 15.46
N LEU A 319 -12.52 9.38 15.57
CA LEU A 319 -13.19 8.10 15.41
C LEU A 319 -13.89 7.67 16.71
#